data_abb8c2b46662a5219f219758cdcd16eb
#
_entry.id   abb8c2b46662a5219f219758cdcd16eb
#
_cell.length_a   1.000
_cell.length_b   1.000
_cell.length_c   1.000
_cell.angle_alpha   90.00
_cell.angle_beta   90.00
_cell.angle_gamma   90.00
#
_symmetry.space_group_name_H-M   'P 1'
#
loop_
_entity.id
_entity.type
_entity.pdbx_description
1 polymer ?
#
loop_
_entity_poly.entity_id
_entity_poly.type
_entity_poly.pdbx_seq_one_letter_code
_entity_poly.pdbx_strand_id
1 'polypeptide(L)'
;LTKEVFKDKPNKYRYEPYRRKLAIMRYRLKLTRDRIMQPVEDGQLPGMGGYEHEQQFLHDLYLIRDSLYSHDDKQTADSELKDLIRLAETFGFNLVNLDLRQESTRHTEAVAEILEHAMQREYTALSEQERVDMLGKLVASGQCKLPDRQLLSDATCQTLDVFTVMKKMQEEVSPRAFGDYVISMTHAASHIMEVLFLASLCGLAGKRNNEWVGNISISPLFETIEDLEHIEPVLESLLSNATYRSILQSSGNAQEIMLGYSDSSKDGGIYASVWSLYQAQVRVHAIARSRGIRIRLFHGRGGTMARGGGPTHETILAYPPGTVQGETKFTEQGEVLFYKYNNPETAIYELSVGITGLLKASLNLVETPPEVDPQFLHAATSMAR
;
A
#
# COMPACT_ATOMS: atom_id res chain seq x y z
N LEU A 1 -0.47 -8.75 -34.17
CA LEU A 1 -0.55 -9.93 -33.29
C LEU A 1 -1.14 -11.15 -34.00
N THR A 2 -2.39 -11.12 -34.50
CA THR A 2 -3.01 -12.27 -35.15
C THR A 2 -2.19 -12.79 -36.35
N LYS A 3 -1.66 -11.89 -37.18
CA LYS A 3 -0.79 -12.25 -38.31
C LYS A 3 0.53 -12.89 -37.85
N GLU A 4 1.10 -12.45 -36.74
CA GLU A 4 2.34 -12.99 -36.19
C GLU A 4 2.12 -14.38 -35.55
N VAL A 5 1.08 -14.52 -34.73
CA VAL A 5 0.74 -15.79 -34.06
C VAL A 5 0.42 -16.91 -35.03
N PHE A 6 -0.22 -16.58 -36.16
CA PHE A 6 -0.69 -17.56 -37.15
C PHE A 6 0.02 -17.45 -38.51
N LYS A 7 1.22 -16.85 -38.54
CA LYS A 7 2.01 -16.57 -39.74
C LYS A 7 2.05 -17.75 -40.72
N ASP A 8 2.38 -18.95 -40.23
CA ASP A 8 2.57 -20.14 -41.04
C ASP A 8 1.26 -20.95 -41.25
N LYS A 9 0.24 -20.66 -40.47
CA LYS A 9 -1.06 -21.38 -40.49
C LYS A 9 -2.23 -20.41 -40.22
N PRO A 10 -2.54 -19.46 -41.14
CA PRO A 10 -3.51 -18.41 -40.90
C PRO A 10 -4.92 -18.89 -40.58
N ASN A 11 -5.29 -20.09 -41.04
CA ASN A 11 -6.57 -20.73 -40.76
C ASN A 11 -6.59 -21.62 -39.53
N LYS A 12 -5.49 -21.73 -38.79
CA LYS A 12 -5.43 -22.53 -37.57
C LYS A 12 -6.45 -22.00 -36.57
N TYR A 13 -7.29 -22.91 -36.05
CA TYR A 13 -8.37 -22.61 -35.10
C TYR A 13 -9.41 -21.60 -35.63
N ARG A 14 -9.67 -21.57 -36.97
CA ARG A 14 -10.61 -20.62 -37.55
C ARG A 14 -12.02 -20.73 -36.97
N TYR A 15 -12.47 -21.96 -36.70
CA TYR A 15 -13.78 -22.28 -36.15
C TYR A 15 -13.75 -22.61 -34.66
N GLU A 16 -12.65 -22.35 -33.98
CA GLU A 16 -12.43 -22.61 -32.56
C GLU A 16 -12.02 -21.30 -31.84
N PRO A 17 -12.99 -20.40 -31.58
CA PRO A 17 -12.69 -19.04 -31.13
C PRO A 17 -11.90 -19.00 -29.80
N TYR A 18 -12.22 -19.86 -28.85
CA TYR A 18 -11.47 -19.95 -27.57
C TYR A 18 -10.04 -20.39 -27.79
N ARG A 19 -9.78 -21.43 -28.57
CA ARG A 19 -8.40 -21.86 -28.90
C ARG A 19 -7.62 -20.78 -29.62
N ARG A 20 -8.28 -20.04 -30.50
CA ARG A 20 -7.68 -18.92 -31.22
C ARG A 20 -7.31 -17.78 -30.25
N LYS A 21 -8.20 -17.42 -29.33
CA LYS A 21 -7.97 -16.41 -28.28
C LYS A 21 -6.85 -16.83 -27.36
N LEU A 22 -6.87 -18.05 -26.84
CA LEU A 22 -5.84 -18.60 -25.96
C LEU A 22 -4.45 -18.65 -26.62
N ALA A 23 -4.35 -18.95 -27.92
CA ALA A 23 -3.09 -18.90 -28.66
C ALA A 23 -2.50 -17.46 -28.71
N ILE A 24 -3.35 -16.46 -28.90
CA ILE A 24 -2.94 -15.04 -28.87
C ILE A 24 -2.51 -14.62 -27.47
N MET A 25 -3.28 -14.99 -26.45
CA MET A 25 -2.96 -14.71 -25.04
C MET A 25 -1.62 -15.33 -24.62
N ARG A 26 -1.39 -16.58 -24.98
CA ARG A 26 -0.11 -17.27 -24.73
C ARG A 26 1.07 -16.56 -25.40
N TYR A 27 0.89 -16.09 -26.62
CA TYR A 27 1.92 -15.34 -27.33
C TYR A 27 2.22 -14.00 -26.63
N ARG A 28 1.18 -13.25 -26.23
CA ARG A 28 1.33 -12.01 -25.47
C ARG A 28 2.05 -12.26 -24.14
N LEU A 29 1.68 -13.29 -23.39
CA LEU A 29 2.37 -13.66 -22.13
C LEU A 29 3.84 -14.00 -22.35
N LYS A 30 4.17 -14.67 -23.47
CA LYS A 30 5.56 -14.94 -23.83
C LYS A 30 6.33 -13.65 -24.07
N LEU A 31 5.76 -12.69 -24.81
CA LEU A 31 6.38 -11.39 -25.03
C LEU A 31 6.56 -10.60 -23.72
N THR A 32 5.55 -10.64 -22.82
CA THR A 32 5.62 -10.02 -21.49
C THR A 32 6.77 -10.64 -20.67
N ARG A 33 6.83 -11.99 -20.62
CA ARG A 33 7.90 -12.69 -19.91
C ARG A 33 9.27 -12.31 -20.48
N ASP A 34 9.43 -12.35 -21.79
CA ASP A 34 10.69 -12.08 -22.45
C ASP A 34 11.15 -10.63 -22.21
N ARG A 35 10.21 -9.67 -22.14
CA ARG A 35 10.45 -8.27 -21.74
C ARG A 35 10.95 -8.15 -20.29
N ILE A 36 10.31 -8.84 -19.34
CA ILE A 36 10.68 -8.77 -17.91
C ILE A 36 12.03 -9.46 -17.64
N MET A 37 12.32 -10.52 -18.38
CA MET A 37 13.56 -11.31 -18.20
C MET A 37 14.78 -10.70 -18.90
N GLN A 38 14.60 -9.73 -19.80
CA GLN A 38 15.74 -9.08 -20.44
C GLN A 38 16.29 -7.98 -19.52
N PRO A 39 17.60 -7.92 -19.28
CA PRO A 39 18.21 -6.78 -18.61
C PRO A 39 17.89 -5.51 -19.40
N VAL A 40 17.50 -4.46 -18.71
CA VAL A 40 17.29 -3.16 -19.33
C VAL A 40 18.66 -2.55 -19.59
N GLU A 41 19.28 -2.91 -20.71
CA GLU A 41 20.44 -2.21 -21.23
C GLU A 41 19.95 -1.05 -22.13
N ASP A 42 20.45 0.15 -21.86
CA ASP A 42 20.29 1.36 -22.69
C ASP A 42 18.87 1.91 -22.94
N GLY A 43 17.94 1.77 -21.98
CA GLY A 43 16.66 2.51 -22.07
C GLY A 43 15.73 2.08 -23.20
N GLN A 44 16.03 1.03 -23.94
CA GLN A 44 15.14 0.45 -24.94
C GLN A 44 14.24 -0.62 -24.30
N LEU A 45 12.96 -0.28 -24.14
CA LEU A 45 11.95 -1.26 -23.78
C LEU A 45 11.82 -2.30 -24.90
N PRO A 46 11.98 -3.60 -24.63
CA PRO A 46 11.80 -4.65 -25.63
C PRO A 46 10.36 -4.69 -26.14
N GLY A 47 10.22 -4.78 -27.45
CA GLY A 47 9.07 -5.14 -28.27
C GLY A 47 7.66 -4.90 -27.80
N MET A 48 6.92 -4.01 -28.50
CA MET A 48 5.47 -3.86 -28.37
C MET A 48 4.74 -5.19 -28.66
N GLY A 49 3.69 -5.49 -27.89
CA GLY A 49 2.74 -6.58 -28.20
C GLY A 49 2.44 -7.54 -27.07
N GLY A 50 3.20 -7.51 -25.96
CA GLY A 50 2.89 -8.21 -24.71
C GLY A 50 1.73 -7.57 -23.95
N TYR A 51 1.46 -8.05 -22.75
CA TYR A 51 0.64 -7.35 -21.77
C TYR A 51 1.51 -6.33 -21.04
N GLU A 52 1.08 -5.09 -20.99
CA GLU A 52 1.78 -4.03 -20.29
C GLU A 52 1.65 -4.21 -18.76
N HIS A 53 0.46 -4.65 -18.32
CA HIS A 53 0.14 -4.94 -16.94
C HIS A 53 -0.94 -6.05 -16.86
N GLU A 54 -1.12 -6.63 -15.68
CA GLU A 54 -2.02 -7.75 -15.44
C GLU A 54 -3.49 -7.45 -15.74
N GLN A 55 -3.92 -6.18 -15.67
CA GLN A 55 -5.32 -5.83 -15.95
C GLN A 55 -5.73 -6.14 -17.39
N GLN A 56 -4.81 -5.97 -18.35
CA GLN A 56 -5.07 -6.35 -19.75
C GLN A 56 -5.22 -7.87 -19.88
N PHE A 57 -4.46 -8.64 -19.12
CA PHE A 57 -4.57 -10.11 -19.11
C PHE A 57 -5.87 -10.56 -18.45
N LEU A 58 -6.23 -9.98 -17.31
CA LEU A 58 -7.50 -10.23 -16.62
C LEU A 58 -8.69 -9.89 -17.51
N HIS A 59 -8.66 -8.78 -18.24
CA HIS A 59 -9.70 -8.44 -19.21
C HIS A 59 -9.89 -9.54 -20.27
N ASP A 60 -8.80 -10.09 -20.80
CA ASP A 60 -8.87 -11.20 -21.76
C ASP A 60 -9.44 -12.48 -21.14
N LEU A 61 -9.13 -12.77 -19.85
CA LEU A 61 -9.69 -13.90 -19.11
C LEU A 61 -11.20 -13.73 -18.83
N TYR A 62 -11.60 -12.53 -18.40
CA TYR A 62 -13.01 -12.21 -18.15
C TYR A 62 -13.84 -12.31 -19.43
N LEU A 63 -13.29 -11.87 -20.56
CA LEU A 63 -13.98 -12.03 -21.87
C LEU A 63 -14.29 -13.50 -22.17
N ILE A 64 -13.34 -14.42 -21.89
CA ILE A 64 -13.58 -15.87 -22.05
C ILE A 64 -14.62 -16.35 -21.06
N ARG A 65 -14.52 -15.99 -19.79
CA ARG A 65 -15.48 -16.36 -18.73
C ARG A 65 -16.90 -15.91 -19.07
N ASP A 66 -17.07 -14.65 -19.45
CA ASP A 66 -18.38 -14.06 -19.74
C ASP A 66 -19.00 -14.67 -21.00
N SER A 67 -18.16 -15.00 -21.99
CA SER A 67 -18.59 -15.75 -23.16
C SER A 67 -19.07 -17.16 -22.80
N LEU A 68 -18.39 -17.90 -21.94
CA LEU A 68 -18.81 -19.22 -21.47
C LEU A 68 -20.15 -19.13 -20.71
N TYR A 69 -20.30 -18.15 -19.83
CA TYR A 69 -21.56 -17.91 -19.12
C TYR A 69 -22.70 -17.58 -20.07
N SER A 70 -22.47 -16.80 -21.12
CA SER A 70 -23.48 -16.46 -22.11
C SER A 70 -23.94 -17.66 -22.96
N HIS A 71 -23.13 -18.72 -23.03
CA HIS A 71 -23.42 -19.97 -23.68
C HIS A 71 -23.85 -21.10 -22.72
N ASP A 72 -24.17 -20.74 -21.47
CA ASP A 72 -24.62 -21.65 -20.40
C ASP A 72 -23.58 -22.71 -19.98
N ASP A 73 -22.29 -22.49 -20.31
CA ASP A 73 -21.19 -23.39 -19.94
C ASP A 73 -20.51 -22.91 -18.63
N LYS A 74 -21.30 -22.85 -17.56
CA LYS A 74 -20.85 -22.41 -16.21
C LYS A 74 -19.83 -23.36 -15.66
N GLN A 75 -19.94 -24.65 -15.90
CA GLN A 75 -19.02 -25.65 -15.38
C GLN A 75 -17.58 -25.39 -15.84
N THR A 76 -17.38 -25.12 -17.13
CA THR A 76 -16.04 -24.76 -17.66
C THR A 76 -15.56 -23.42 -17.13
N ALA A 77 -16.44 -22.42 -17.01
CA ALA A 77 -16.09 -21.11 -16.50
C ALA A 77 -15.65 -21.14 -15.01
N ASP A 78 -16.30 -21.98 -14.19
CA ASP A 78 -16.08 -22.08 -12.75
C ASP A 78 -15.01 -23.13 -12.36
N SER A 79 -14.32 -23.74 -13.32
CA SER A 79 -13.24 -24.68 -13.10
C SER A 79 -11.86 -24.01 -13.20
N GLU A 80 -10.93 -24.55 -13.95
CA GLU A 80 -9.55 -24.08 -14.13
C GLU A 80 -9.44 -22.61 -14.57
N LEU A 81 -10.41 -22.10 -15.33
CA LEU A 81 -10.43 -20.69 -15.73
C LEU A 81 -10.62 -19.76 -14.52
N LYS A 82 -11.50 -20.13 -13.60
CA LYS A 82 -11.72 -19.38 -12.36
C LYS A 82 -10.46 -19.38 -11.49
N ASP A 83 -9.77 -20.52 -11.38
CA ASP A 83 -8.54 -20.63 -10.63
C ASP A 83 -7.44 -19.74 -11.24
N LEU A 84 -7.31 -19.73 -12.56
CA LEU A 84 -6.36 -18.84 -13.25
C LEU A 84 -6.72 -17.36 -13.08
N ILE A 85 -8.00 -17.01 -13.12
CA ILE A 85 -8.45 -15.63 -12.82
C ILE A 85 -8.06 -15.25 -11.39
N ARG A 86 -8.32 -16.12 -10.40
CA ARG A 86 -7.95 -15.88 -9.00
C ARG A 86 -6.44 -15.71 -8.81
N LEU A 87 -5.63 -16.51 -9.48
CA LEU A 87 -4.18 -16.35 -9.48
C LEU A 87 -3.75 -14.99 -10.04
N ALA A 88 -4.34 -14.59 -11.18
CA ALA A 88 -4.02 -13.30 -11.80
C ALA A 88 -4.51 -12.10 -10.97
N GLU A 89 -5.70 -12.19 -10.34
CA GLU A 89 -6.22 -11.18 -9.42
C GLU A 89 -5.33 -11.01 -8.18
N THR A 90 -4.85 -12.12 -7.62
CA THR A 90 -4.08 -12.15 -6.38
C THR A 90 -2.64 -11.71 -6.59
N PHE A 91 -1.97 -12.28 -7.57
CA PHE A 91 -0.50 -12.15 -7.72
C PHE A 91 -0.08 -11.21 -8.86
N GLY A 92 -0.97 -10.89 -9.81
CA GLY A 92 -0.62 -10.06 -10.98
C GLY A 92 0.59 -10.61 -11.75
N PHE A 93 1.43 -9.71 -12.24
CA PHE A 93 2.75 -10.02 -12.83
C PHE A 93 3.91 -9.73 -11.88
N ASN A 94 3.63 -9.18 -10.71
CA ASN A 94 4.62 -8.77 -9.71
C ASN A 94 4.74 -9.75 -8.52
N LEU A 95 3.90 -10.78 -8.44
CA LEU A 95 3.83 -11.80 -7.39
C LEU A 95 3.47 -11.24 -6.01
N VAL A 96 4.16 -10.20 -5.54
CA VAL A 96 3.94 -9.50 -4.27
C VAL A 96 4.08 -8.00 -4.47
N ASN A 97 3.37 -7.21 -3.69
CA ASN A 97 3.55 -5.77 -3.61
C ASN A 97 4.64 -5.50 -2.56
N LEU A 98 5.66 -4.75 -2.91
CA LEU A 98 6.76 -4.44 -1.99
C LEU A 98 6.43 -3.19 -1.19
N ASP A 99 6.36 -3.30 0.14
CA ASP A 99 6.39 -2.13 1.00
C ASP A 99 7.84 -1.64 1.14
N LEU A 100 8.01 -0.34 1.03
CA LEU A 100 9.29 0.31 1.30
C LEU A 100 9.25 0.96 2.68
N ARG A 101 10.37 0.96 3.40
CA ARG A 101 10.46 1.62 4.70
C ARG A 101 11.72 2.48 4.77
N GLN A 102 11.56 3.73 5.25
CA GLN A 102 12.65 4.63 5.52
C GLN A 102 12.33 5.49 6.75
N GLU A 103 13.36 5.96 7.41
CA GLU A 103 13.26 6.81 8.58
C GLU A 103 12.99 8.28 8.20
N SER A 104 12.16 8.98 9.00
CA SER A 104 11.73 10.36 8.75
C SER A 104 12.90 11.35 8.64
N THR A 105 13.96 11.19 9.45
CA THR A 105 15.13 12.09 9.42
C THR A 105 15.79 12.13 8.05
N ARG A 106 15.84 11.00 7.33
CA ARG A 106 16.39 10.96 5.96
C ARG A 106 15.61 11.84 4.98
N HIS A 107 14.29 11.89 5.16
CA HIS A 107 13.44 12.74 4.31
C HIS A 107 13.62 14.20 4.66
N THR A 108 13.64 14.54 5.96
CA THR A 108 13.85 15.91 6.44
C THR A 108 15.19 16.48 5.96
N GLU A 109 16.27 15.70 6.08
CA GLU A 109 17.61 16.09 5.59
C GLU A 109 17.60 16.31 4.08
N ALA A 110 17.02 15.39 3.31
CA ALA A 110 16.94 15.52 1.85
C ALA A 110 16.11 16.74 1.42
N VAL A 111 14.96 16.97 2.06
CA VAL A 111 14.12 18.14 1.78
C VAL A 111 14.85 19.44 2.12
N ALA A 112 15.52 19.50 3.26
CA ALA A 112 16.29 20.69 3.68
C ALA A 112 17.38 21.02 2.66
N GLU A 113 18.17 20.04 2.24
CA GLU A 113 19.24 20.23 1.25
C GLU A 113 18.68 20.67 -0.11
N ILE A 114 17.60 20.02 -0.59
CA ILE A 114 16.97 20.38 -1.87
C ILE A 114 16.43 21.81 -1.85
N LEU A 115 15.75 22.21 -0.76
CA LEU A 115 15.16 23.55 -0.66
C LEU A 115 16.23 24.65 -0.49
N GLU A 116 17.33 24.34 0.18
CA GLU A 116 18.48 25.25 0.25
C GLU A 116 19.05 25.53 -1.15
N HIS A 117 19.32 24.47 -1.92
CA HIS A 117 19.89 24.64 -3.27
C HIS A 117 18.90 25.22 -4.28
N ALA A 118 17.63 24.79 -4.25
CA ALA A 118 16.64 25.18 -5.23
C ALA A 118 16.03 26.57 -4.97
N MET A 119 15.91 26.98 -3.69
CA MET A 119 15.11 28.14 -3.30
C MET A 119 15.79 29.04 -2.24
N GLN A 120 16.99 28.69 -1.79
CA GLN A 120 17.71 29.37 -0.70
C GLN A 120 16.85 29.52 0.57
N ARG A 121 16.18 28.43 0.95
CA ARG A 121 15.27 28.37 2.09
C ARG A 121 15.80 27.45 3.17
N GLU A 122 15.94 27.98 4.38
CA GLU A 122 16.27 27.23 5.58
C GLU A 122 15.01 26.50 6.11
N TYR A 123 14.84 25.25 5.66
CA TYR A 123 13.66 24.45 5.97
C TYR A 123 13.54 24.10 7.44
N THR A 124 14.66 23.80 8.10
CA THR A 124 14.70 23.34 9.49
C THR A 124 14.31 24.42 10.50
N ALA A 125 14.44 25.70 10.13
CA ALA A 125 14.02 26.84 10.96
C ALA A 125 12.50 27.08 10.97
N LEU A 126 11.74 26.44 10.06
CA LEU A 126 10.30 26.62 9.95
C LEU A 126 9.56 25.86 11.06
N SER A 127 8.48 26.43 11.54
CA SER A 127 7.50 25.73 12.40
C SER A 127 6.82 24.58 11.65
N GLU A 128 6.24 23.64 12.39
CA GLU A 128 5.54 22.48 11.81
C GLU A 128 4.45 22.88 10.79
N GLN A 129 3.61 23.84 11.15
CA GLN A 129 2.55 24.32 10.26
C GLN A 129 3.11 24.98 9.00
N GLU A 130 4.18 25.76 9.12
CA GLU A 130 4.83 26.38 7.96
C GLU A 130 5.45 25.34 7.03
N ARG A 131 6.04 24.24 7.58
CA ARG A 131 6.54 23.11 6.78
C ARG A 131 5.41 22.45 5.97
N VAL A 132 4.33 22.08 6.64
CA VAL A 132 3.17 21.44 6.02
C VAL A 132 2.56 22.30 4.90
N ASP A 133 2.38 23.61 5.17
CA ASP A 133 1.79 24.55 4.22
C ASP A 133 2.71 24.79 3.02
N MET A 134 4.01 24.96 3.27
CA MET A 134 5.00 25.19 2.22
C MET A 134 5.11 23.98 1.30
N LEU A 135 5.28 22.79 1.85
CA LEU A 135 5.38 21.56 1.07
C LEU A 135 4.11 21.31 0.28
N GLY A 136 2.93 21.53 0.88
CA GLY A 136 1.66 21.43 0.16
C GLY A 136 1.58 22.38 -1.04
N LYS A 137 2.02 23.64 -0.90
CA LYS A 137 2.06 24.62 -2.00
C LYS A 137 3.05 24.20 -3.09
N LEU A 138 4.23 23.70 -2.72
CA LEU A 138 5.24 23.26 -3.68
C LEU A 138 4.78 22.05 -4.49
N VAL A 139 4.15 21.06 -3.85
CA VAL A 139 3.57 19.91 -4.53
C VAL A 139 2.44 20.34 -5.47
N ALA A 140 1.57 21.26 -5.04
CA ALA A 140 0.44 21.73 -5.83
C ALA A 140 0.88 22.55 -7.06
N SER A 141 1.90 23.38 -6.91
CA SER A 141 2.38 24.28 -7.97
C SER A 141 3.38 23.62 -8.92
N GLY A 142 4.13 22.60 -8.46
CA GLY A 142 5.24 22.00 -9.20
C GLY A 142 6.38 23.00 -9.49
N GLN A 143 6.48 24.09 -8.72
CA GLN A 143 7.45 25.15 -8.96
C GLN A 143 8.86 24.79 -8.53
N CYS A 144 9.02 23.90 -7.55
CA CYS A 144 10.33 23.43 -7.13
C CYS A 144 10.88 22.44 -8.16
N LYS A 145 12.03 22.77 -8.71
CA LYS A 145 12.78 21.89 -9.61
C LYS A 145 13.88 21.19 -8.84
N LEU A 146 14.10 19.92 -9.15
CA LEU A 146 15.20 19.18 -8.56
C LEU A 146 16.54 19.84 -8.96
N PRO A 147 17.41 20.17 -8.00
CA PRO A 147 18.76 20.65 -8.30
C PRO A 147 19.59 19.61 -9.06
N ASP A 148 20.70 20.07 -9.66
CA ASP A 148 21.66 19.14 -10.25
C ASP A 148 22.16 18.15 -9.17
N ARG A 149 22.16 16.87 -9.49
CA ARG A 149 22.59 15.80 -8.55
C ARG A 149 24.03 15.99 -8.05
N GLN A 150 24.88 16.68 -8.80
CA GLN A 150 26.25 17.00 -8.40
C GLN A 150 26.33 18.00 -7.22
N LEU A 151 25.24 18.73 -6.98
CA LEU A 151 25.12 19.67 -5.85
C LEU A 151 24.55 19.01 -4.59
N LEU A 152 24.03 17.79 -4.71
CA LEU A 152 23.37 17.08 -3.63
C LEU A 152 24.31 16.06 -3.01
N SER A 153 24.16 15.82 -1.73
CA SER A 153 24.87 14.77 -1.00
C SER A 153 24.49 13.38 -1.50
N ASP A 154 25.38 12.41 -1.30
CA ASP A 154 25.10 11.00 -1.63
C ASP A 154 23.86 10.47 -0.89
N ALA A 155 23.64 10.92 0.35
CA ALA A 155 22.49 10.50 1.15
C ALA A 155 21.17 11.01 0.53
N THR A 156 21.11 12.26 0.10
CA THR A 156 19.96 12.84 -0.60
C THR A 156 19.74 12.18 -1.96
N CYS A 157 20.81 11.93 -2.71
CA CYS A 157 20.73 11.20 -3.97
C CYS A 157 20.17 9.78 -3.78
N GLN A 158 20.62 9.03 -2.78
CA GLN A 158 20.09 7.71 -2.46
C GLN A 158 18.61 7.76 -2.08
N THR A 159 18.20 8.77 -1.31
CA THR A 159 16.78 8.95 -0.95
C THR A 159 15.92 9.21 -2.20
N LEU A 160 16.38 10.03 -3.14
CA LEU A 160 15.69 10.29 -4.41
C LEU A 160 15.67 9.08 -5.34
N ASP A 161 16.73 8.28 -5.33
CA ASP A 161 16.82 7.08 -6.16
C ASP A 161 15.73 6.06 -5.83
N VAL A 162 15.32 5.96 -4.56
CA VAL A 162 14.19 5.10 -4.16
C VAL A 162 12.92 5.48 -4.93
N PHE A 163 12.55 6.76 -4.96
CA PHE A 163 11.36 7.23 -5.68
C PHE A 163 11.49 7.08 -7.20
N THR A 164 12.70 7.28 -7.73
CA THR A 164 12.98 7.08 -9.16
C THR A 164 12.80 5.61 -9.55
N VAL A 165 13.33 4.68 -8.75
CA VAL A 165 13.16 3.23 -8.96
C VAL A 165 11.70 2.83 -8.81
N MET A 166 10.98 3.35 -7.80
CA MET A 166 9.54 3.10 -7.65
C MET A 166 8.79 3.44 -8.93
N LYS A 167 8.99 4.65 -9.46
CA LYS A 167 8.33 5.08 -10.68
C LYS A 167 8.67 4.15 -11.86
N LYS A 168 9.96 3.87 -12.06
CA LYS A 168 10.42 3.00 -13.13
C LYS A 168 9.78 1.61 -13.05
N MET A 169 9.75 0.99 -11.88
CA MET A 169 9.18 -0.34 -11.70
C MET A 169 7.65 -0.35 -11.84
N GLN A 170 6.96 0.71 -11.44
CA GLN A 170 5.53 0.85 -11.71
C GLN A 170 5.22 0.92 -13.22
N GLU A 171 6.07 1.55 -14.00
CA GLU A 171 5.92 1.66 -15.45
C GLU A 171 6.34 0.37 -16.18
N GLU A 172 7.42 -0.30 -15.74
CA GLU A 172 7.99 -1.45 -16.44
C GLU A 172 7.37 -2.80 -16.03
N VAL A 173 6.95 -2.95 -14.78
CA VAL A 173 6.47 -4.24 -14.24
C VAL A 173 4.95 -4.19 -14.04
N SER A 174 4.49 -3.38 -13.09
CA SER A 174 3.06 -3.22 -12.77
C SER A 174 2.85 -1.97 -11.92
N PRO A 175 1.74 -1.22 -12.12
CA PRO A 175 1.33 -0.16 -11.20
C PRO A 175 1.18 -0.65 -9.75
N ARG A 176 1.02 -1.96 -9.53
CA ARG A 176 0.90 -2.64 -8.24
C ARG A 176 2.21 -3.23 -7.73
N ALA A 177 3.36 -2.91 -8.33
CA ALA A 177 4.65 -3.44 -7.90
C ALA A 177 5.01 -3.05 -6.46
N PHE A 178 4.54 -1.87 -6.02
CA PHE A 178 4.71 -1.40 -4.65
C PHE A 178 3.38 -1.33 -3.91
N GLY A 179 3.44 -1.61 -2.62
CA GLY A 179 2.39 -1.34 -1.65
C GLY A 179 2.55 0.05 -1.06
N ASP A 180 2.83 0.12 0.25
CA ASP A 180 2.94 1.38 0.96
C ASP A 180 4.40 1.80 1.17
N TYR A 181 4.62 3.10 1.20
CA TYR A 181 5.86 3.71 1.66
C TYR A 181 5.72 4.02 3.14
N VAL A 182 6.34 3.19 3.98
CA VAL A 182 6.27 3.30 5.43
C VAL A 182 7.33 4.28 5.94
N ILE A 183 6.89 5.25 6.74
CA ILE A 183 7.79 6.21 7.38
C ILE A 183 7.94 5.81 8.85
N SER A 184 9.11 5.31 9.27
CA SER A 184 9.40 5.08 10.67
C SER A 184 9.79 6.37 11.39
N MET A 185 9.61 6.40 12.71
CA MET A 185 9.84 7.59 13.55
C MET A 185 9.00 8.78 13.07
N THR A 186 7.71 8.53 12.83
CA THR A 186 6.79 9.60 12.44
C THR A 186 6.24 10.32 13.67
N HIS A 187 6.63 11.58 13.85
CA HIS A 187 6.21 12.41 14.98
C HIS A 187 5.35 13.61 14.55
N ALA A 188 5.33 13.94 13.25
CA ALA A 188 4.73 15.16 12.74
C ALA A 188 4.11 14.96 11.36
N ALA A 189 3.13 15.79 10.99
CA ALA A 189 2.49 15.76 9.67
C ALA A 189 3.45 16.15 8.54
N SER A 190 4.44 17.01 8.85
CA SER A 190 5.48 17.39 7.90
C SER A 190 6.27 16.20 7.38
N HIS A 191 6.52 15.15 8.19
CA HIS A 191 7.23 13.95 7.74
C HIS A 191 6.52 13.25 6.58
N ILE A 192 5.19 13.23 6.59
CA ILE A 192 4.40 12.67 5.48
C ILE A 192 4.44 13.60 4.26
N MET A 193 4.35 14.90 4.50
CA MET A 193 4.44 15.91 3.44
C MET A 193 5.82 15.97 2.79
N GLU A 194 6.89 15.69 3.53
CA GLU A 194 8.26 15.56 3.01
C GLU A 194 8.38 14.41 2.01
N VAL A 195 7.87 13.23 2.35
CA VAL A 195 7.82 12.09 1.43
C VAL A 195 6.97 12.41 0.20
N LEU A 196 5.81 13.05 0.39
CA LEU A 196 4.96 13.47 -0.72
C LEU A 196 5.67 14.47 -1.65
N PHE A 197 6.43 15.41 -1.08
CA PHE A 197 7.20 16.38 -1.84
C PHE A 197 8.33 15.70 -2.64
N LEU A 198 9.13 14.83 -2.02
CA LEU A 198 10.18 14.07 -2.71
C LEU A 198 9.60 13.19 -3.82
N ALA A 199 8.49 12.50 -3.56
CA ALA A 199 7.76 11.73 -4.56
C ALA A 199 7.27 12.60 -5.73
N SER A 200 6.85 13.84 -5.44
CA SER A 200 6.41 14.79 -6.48
C SER A 200 7.53 15.24 -7.41
N LEU A 201 8.73 15.45 -6.86
CA LEU A 201 9.92 15.78 -7.65
C LEU A 201 10.30 14.64 -8.61
N CYS A 202 10.06 13.39 -8.22
CA CYS A 202 10.27 12.21 -9.05
C CYS A 202 9.07 11.88 -9.95
N GLY A 203 7.97 12.63 -9.82
CA GLY A 203 6.77 12.48 -10.65
C GLY A 203 5.87 11.33 -10.24
N LEU A 204 5.87 10.88 -8.98
CA LEU A 204 4.92 9.92 -8.41
C LEU A 204 3.65 10.60 -7.88
N ALA A 205 3.71 11.89 -7.56
CA ALA A 205 2.58 12.65 -7.04
C ALA A 205 2.54 14.07 -7.62
N GLY A 206 1.42 14.78 -7.44
CA GLY A 206 1.27 16.18 -7.85
C GLY A 206 0.19 16.40 -8.88
N LYS A 207 0.28 17.51 -9.63
CA LYS A 207 -0.66 17.84 -10.72
C LYS A 207 -0.04 17.53 -12.08
N ARG A 208 -0.79 16.83 -12.94
CA ARG A 208 -0.47 16.63 -14.36
C ARG A 208 -1.69 16.97 -15.20
N ASN A 209 -1.53 17.84 -16.19
CA ASN A 209 -2.65 18.31 -17.04
C ASN A 209 -3.85 18.81 -16.23
N ASN A 210 -3.60 19.48 -15.12
CA ASN A 210 -4.58 19.99 -14.15
C ASN A 210 -5.34 18.90 -13.33
N GLU A 211 -4.98 17.62 -13.45
CA GLU A 211 -5.51 16.53 -12.66
C GLU A 211 -4.53 16.13 -11.56
N TRP A 212 -5.06 15.72 -10.40
CA TRP A 212 -4.25 15.20 -9.30
C TRP A 212 -3.83 13.76 -9.57
N VAL A 213 -2.57 13.47 -9.33
CA VAL A 213 -1.97 12.14 -9.46
C VAL A 213 -1.33 11.76 -8.13
N GLY A 214 -1.66 10.56 -7.64
CA GLY A 214 -1.08 9.98 -6.44
C GLY A 214 -0.72 8.51 -6.68
N ASN A 215 0.47 8.26 -7.22
CA ASN A 215 1.00 6.91 -7.49
C ASN A 215 1.91 6.42 -6.35
N ILE A 216 1.71 6.94 -5.16
CA ILE A 216 2.40 6.52 -3.94
C ILE A 216 1.38 6.52 -2.80
N SER A 217 1.33 5.43 -2.05
CA SER A 217 0.62 5.33 -0.78
C SER A 217 1.62 5.51 0.35
N ILE A 218 1.35 6.43 1.28
CA ILE A 218 2.27 6.76 2.37
C ILE A 218 1.65 6.30 3.68
N SER A 219 2.36 5.44 4.42
CA SER A 219 1.94 4.89 5.69
C SER A 219 2.83 5.40 6.82
N PRO A 220 2.39 6.40 7.61
CA PRO A 220 3.12 6.81 8.81
C PRO A 220 3.11 5.69 9.84
N LEU A 221 4.26 5.42 10.46
CA LEU A 221 4.40 4.46 11.55
C LEU A 221 4.57 5.22 12.87
N PHE A 222 3.65 5.00 13.79
CA PHE A 222 3.66 5.51 15.15
C PHE A 222 4.19 4.41 16.08
N GLU A 223 5.34 4.63 16.69
CA GLU A 223 6.14 3.57 17.34
C GLU A 223 6.16 3.69 18.88
N THR A 224 6.21 4.90 19.43
CA THR A 224 6.28 5.13 20.88
C THR A 224 4.90 5.34 21.50
N ILE A 225 4.82 5.29 22.84
CA ILE A 225 3.59 5.66 23.56
C ILE A 225 3.21 7.11 23.24
N GLU A 226 4.18 8.01 23.23
CA GLU A 226 3.98 9.41 22.91
C GLU A 226 3.43 9.61 21.50
N ASP A 227 3.95 8.88 20.50
CA ASP A 227 3.44 8.93 19.12
C ASP A 227 1.98 8.48 19.05
N LEU A 228 1.64 7.38 19.74
CA LEU A 228 0.27 6.87 19.80
C LEU A 228 -0.69 7.84 20.48
N GLU A 229 -0.23 8.62 21.47
CA GLU A 229 -1.03 9.66 22.10
C GLU A 229 -1.21 10.89 21.20
N HIS A 230 -0.20 11.24 20.39
CA HIS A 230 -0.19 12.39 19.49
C HIS A 230 -0.67 12.07 18.05
N ILE A 231 -1.15 10.88 17.77
CA ILE A 231 -1.62 10.48 16.43
C ILE A 231 -2.74 11.39 15.90
N GLU A 232 -3.62 11.87 16.78
CA GLU A 232 -4.77 12.69 16.41
C GLU A 232 -4.36 14.06 15.83
N PRO A 233 -3.57 14.92 16.52
CA PRO A 233 -3.16 16.20 15.96
C PRO A 233 -2.34 16.04 14.68
N VAL A 234 -1.53 15.00 14.53
CA VAL A 234 -0.78 14.73 13.30
C VAL A 234 -1.73 14.45 12.13
N LEU A 235 -2.73 13.58 12.33
CA LEU A 235 -3.70 13.26 11.29
C LEU A 235 -4.63 14.44 10.98
N GLU A 236 -5.07 15.19 11.97
CA GLU A 236 -5.90 16.38 11.76
C GLU A 236 -5.16 17.44 10.95
N SER A 237 -3.89 17.72 11.24
CA SER A 237 -3.04 18.62 10.47
C SER A 237 -2.89 18.14 9.03
N LEU A 238 -2.52 16.87 8.84
CA LEU A 238 -2.32 16.27 7.52
C LEU A 238 -3.59 16.29 6.67
N LEU A 239 -4.70 15.83 7.24
CA LEU A 239 -5.98 15.72 6.55
C LEU A 239 -6.70 17.06 6.38
N SER A 240 -6.24 18.12 7.02
CA SER A 240 -6.67 19.50 6.77
C SER A 240 -5.94 20.15 5.61
N ASN A 241 -4.78 19.61 5.21
CA ASN A 241 -4.02 20.12 4.06
C ASN A 241 -4.74 19.77 2.75
N ALA A 242 -5.14 20.80 1.98
CA ALA A 242 -5.93 20.61 0.75
C ALA A 242 -5.19 19.83 -0.34
N THR A 243 -3.86 19.98 -0.44
CA THR A 243 -3.03 19.26 -1.41
C THR A 243 -2.99 17.78 -1.08
N TYR A 244 -2.72 17.44 0.19
CA TYR A 244 -2.72 16.05 0.64
C TYR A 244 -4.06 15.37 0.40
N ARG A 245 -5.16 16.04 0.79
CA ARG A 245 -6.52 15.56 0.57
C ARG A 245 -6.83 15.29 -0.90
N SER A 246 -6.42 16.18 -1.79
CA SER A 246 -6.66 16.02 -3.23
C SER A 246 -5.90 14.82 -3.80
N ILE A 247 -4.66 14.60 -3.36
CA ILE A 247 -3.86 13.44 -3.78
C ILE A 247 -4.46 12.15 -3.19
N LEU A 248 -4.84 12.14 -1.92
CA LEU A 248 -5.48 11.00 -1.28
C LEU A 248 -6.78 10.61 -2.02
N GLN A 249 -7.59 11.57 -2.41
CA GLN A 249 -8.81 11.34 -3.20
C GLN A 249 -8.49 10.73 -4.57
N SER A 250 -7.44 11.20 -5.24
CA SER A 250 -7.03 10.66 -6.55
C SER A 250 -6.51 9.23 -6.48
N SER A 251 -6.04 8.78 -5.31
CA SER A 251 -5.52 7.42 -5.05
C SER A 251 -6.51 6.49 -4.33
N GLY A 252 -7.81 6.79 -4.35
CA GLY A 252 -8.86 5.92 -3.80
C GLY A 252 -9.37 6.31 -2.42
N ASN A 253 -8.99 7.46 -1.89
CA ASN A 253 -9.47 8.06 -0.64
C ASN A 253 -9.29 7.13 0.59
N ALA A 254 -8.15 6.42 0.63
CA ALA A 254 -7.79 5.51 1.69
C ALA A 254 -6.43 5.90 2.30
N GLN A 255 -6.36 5.98 3.62
CA GLN A 255 -5.14 6.22 4.36
C GLN A 255 -4.73 4.97 5.11
N GLU A 256 -3.50 4.50 4.90
CA GLU A 256 -2.90 3.48 5.75
C GLU A 256 -2.13 4.14 6.90
N ILE A 257 -2.19 3.52 8.07
CA ILE A 257 -1.46 3.92 9.28
C ILE A 257 -0.87 2.67 9.91
N MET A 258 0.46 2.66 10.07
CA MET A 258 1.14 1.57 10.74
C MET A 258 1.28 1.87 12.24
N LEU A 259 1.00 0.85 13.06
CA LEU A 259 1.08 0.90 14.51
C LEU A 259 2.22 0.00 14.99
N GLY A 260 3.14 0.54 15.79
CA GLY A 260 4.29 -0.16 16.34
C GLY A 260 3.96 -0.84 17.66
N TYR A 261 4.09 -2.16 17.71
CA TYR A 261 3.80 -2.98 18.90
C TYR A 261 5.04 -3.24 19.74
N SER A 262 6.15 -3.58 19.10
CA SER A 262 7.39 -3.93 19.79
C SER A 262 8.02 -2.73 20.46
N ASP A 263 8.05 -1.60 19.78
CA ASP A 263 8.73 -0.40 20.25
C ASP A 263 7.91 0.29 21.32
N SER A 264 6.59 0.39 21.19
CA SER A 264 5.70 0.88 22.25
C SER A 264 5.74 0.00 23.51
N SER A 265 5.91 -1.33 23.36
CA SER A 265 6.06 -2.24 24.49
C SER A 265 7.40 -2.09 25.22
N LYS A 266 8.47 -1.73 24.50
CA LYS A 266 9.77 -1.41 25.11
C LYS A 266 9.75 -0.06 25.81
N ASP A 267 8.99 0.89 25.29
CA ASP A 267 8.86 2.26 25.79
C ASP A 267 8.06 2.30 27.11
N GLY A 268 6.81 1.80 27.11
CA GLY A 268 5.89 1.90 28.27
C GLY A 268 5.51 0.58 28.95
N GLY A 269 6.08 -0.53 28.52
CA GLY A 269 5.65 -1.87 28.96
C GLY A 269 4.41 -2.37 28.23
N ILE A 270 4.15 -3.68 28.35
CA ILE A 270 3.14 -4.36 27.52
C ILE A 270 1.72 -3.84 27.75
N TYR A 271 1.38 -3.51 29.00
CA TYR A 271 0.01 -3.09 29.34
C TYR A 271 -0.29 -1.69 28.79
N ALA A 272 0.61 -0.72 29.02
CA ALA A 272 0.49 0.63 28.48
C ALA A 272 0.47 0.61 26.94
N SER A 273 1.35 -0.19 26.33
CA SER A 273 1.39 -0.36 24.87
C SER A 273 0.07 -0.87 24.30
N VAL A 274 -0.46 -1.98 24.83
CA VAL A 274 -1.72 -2.56 24.33
C VAL A 274 -2.87 -1.58 24.49
N TRP A 275 -2.93 -0.85 25.61
CA TRP A 275 -3.98 0.14 25.85
C TRP A 275 -3.86 1.36 24.94
N SER A 276 -2.66 1.93 24.77
CA SER A 276 -2.42 3.06 23.88
C SER A 276 -2.71 2.69 22.41
N LEU A 277 -2.35 1.48 21.98
CA LEU A 277 -2.71 0.95 20.67
C LEU A 277 -4.22 0.82 20.47
N TYR A 278 -4.94 0.32 21.49
CA TYR A 278 -6.40 0.24 21.44
C TYR A 278 -7.03 1.62 21.29
N GLN A 279 -6.61 2.59 22.10
CA GLN A 279 -7.11 3.97 22.04
C GLN A 279 -6.77 4.66 20.72
N ALA A 280 -5.54 4.49 20.21
CA ALA A 280 -5.12 5.04 18.92
C ALA A 280 -6.01 4.55 17.78
N GLN A 281 -6.32 3.26 17.72
CA GLN A 281 -7.23 2.69 16.72
C GLN A 281 -8.62 3.36 16.75
N VAL A 282 -9.21 3.52 17.94
CA VAL A 282 -10.50 4.16 18.11
C VAL A 282 -10.47 5.62 17.61
N ARG A 283 -9.45 6.39 18.02
CA ARG A 283 -9.28 7.80 17.63
C ARG A 283 -9.10 7.94 16.11
N VAL A 284 -8.23 7.16 15.52
CA VAL A 284 -7.97 7.17 14.07
C VAL A 284 -9.23 6.90 13.26
N HIS A 285 -10.02 5.92 13.67
CA HIS A 285 -11.28 5.61 13.00
C HIS A 285 -12.34 6.70 13.17
N ALA A 286 -12.40 7.37 14.32
CA ALA A 286 -13.30 8.49 14.54
C ALA A 286 -12.97 9.67 13.61
N ILE A 287 -11.67 10.01 13.47
CA ILE A 287 -11.20 11.07 12.56
C ILE A 287 -11.54 10.71 11.11
N ALA A 288 -11.23 9.49 10.69
CA ALA A 288 -11.48 9.05 9.32
C ALA A 288 -12.97 9.11 8.96
N ARG A 289 -13.84 8.65 9.85
CA ARG A 289 -15.29 8.70 9.68
C ARG A 289 -15.79 10.14 9.55
N SER A 290 -15.30 11.05 10.39
CA SER A 290 -15.70 12.48 10.35
C SER A 290 -15.26 13.16 9.03
N ARG A 291 -14.19 12.67 8.41
CA ARG A 291 -13.61 13.21 7.18
C ARG A 291 -14.02 12.45 5.90
N GLY A 292 -14.82 11.38 6.03
CA GLY A 292 -15.23 10.53 4.91
C GLY A 292 -14.07 9.82 4.20
N ILE A 293 -13.06 9.39 4.97
CA ILE A 293 -11.86 8.70 4.51
C ILE A 293 -11.91 7.26 4.98
N ARG A 294 -11.49 6.32 4.13
CA ARG A 294 -11.27 4.94 4.54
C ARG A 294 -9.91 4.83 5.23
N ILE A 295 -9.85 4.17 6.38
CA ILE A 295 -8.61 3.84 7.08
C ILE A 295 -8.30 2.35 6.91
N ARG A 296 -7.04 2.05 6.65
CA ARG A 296 -6.47 0.72 6.80
C ARG A 296 -5.39 0.76 7.88
N LEU A 297 -5.58 -0.04 8.93
CA LEU A 297 -4.56 -0.19 9.96
C LEU A 297 -3.58 -1.29 9.56
N PHE A 298 -2.29 -0.97 9.67
CA PHE A 298 -1.19 -1.91 9.50
C PHE A 298 -0.58 -2.21 10.88
N HIS A 299 -0.85 -3.40 11.38
CA HIS A 299 -0.40 -3.82 12.69
C HIS A 299 1.02 -4.40 12.62
N GLY A 300 2.00 -3.66 13.12
CA GLY A 300 3.41 -4.04 13.20
C GLY A 300 3.69 -5.00 14.37
N ARG A 301 2.90 -6.06 14.50
CA ARG A 301 2.86 -6.89 15.72
C ARG A 301 3.84 -8.07 15.75
N GLY A 302 4.54 -8.42 14.74
CA GLY A 302 5.31 -9.67 14.70
C GLY A 302 4.45 -10.91 15.07
N GLY A 303 4.76 -12.07 14.56
CA GLY A 303 3.87 -13.23 14.70
C GLY A 303 3.91 -13.98 16.02
N THR A 304 4.83 -13.69 16.93
CA THR A 304 4.97 -14.37 18.22
C THR A 304 4.24 -13.66 19.36
N MET A 305 3.77 -14.40 20.36
CA MET A 305 3.08 -13.83 21.54
C MET A 305 3.93 -12.79 22.27
N ALA A 306 5.26 -13.01 22.36
CA ALA A 306 6.19 -12.08 23.00
C ALA A 306 6.34 -10.74 22.28
N ARG A 307 5.81 -10.61 21.06
CA ARG A 307 5.86 -9.38 20.24
C ARG A 307 4.46 -8.87 19.84
N GLY A 308 3.46 -9.10 20.71
CA GLY A 308 2.07 -8.71 20.44
C GLY A 308 1.35 -9.62 19.44
N GLY A 309 1.95 -10.74 19.04
CA GLY A 309 1.31 -11.77 18.23
C GLY A 309 0.41 -12.67 19.04
N GLY A 310 -0.28 -13.59 18.35
CA GLY A 310 -1.18 -14.58 18.93
C GLY A 310 -1.88 -15.32 17.80
N PRO A 311 -2.82 -16.23 18.13
CA PRO A 311 -3.67 -16.83 17.12
C PRO A 311 -4.36 -15.74 16.29
N THR A 312 -4.28 -15.84 14.96
CA THR A 312 -4.70 -14.77 14.05
C THR A 312 -6.17 -14.39 14.26
N HIS A 313 -7.04 -15.38 14.45
CA HIS A 313 -8.47 -15.19 14.67
C HIS A 313 -8.76 -14.34 15.91
N GLU A 314 -8.25 -14.77 17.07
CA GLU A 314 -8.47 -14.11 18.35
C GLU A 314 -7.89 -12.71 18.37
N THR A 315 -6.75 -12.53 17.72
CA THR A 315 -6.12 -11.21 17.63
C THR A 315 -6.96 -10.22 16.82
N ILE A 316 -7.52 -10.66 15.70
CA ILE A 316 -8.40 -9.79 14.89
C ILE A 316 -9.68 -9.45 15.67
N LEU A 317 -10.23 -10.40 16.42
CA LEU A 317 -11.42 -10.16 17.25
C LEU A 317 -11.16 -9.26 18.48
N ALA A 318 -9.90 -9.15 18.92
CA ALA A 318 -9.51 -8.28 20.02
C ALA A 318 -9.34 -6.81 19.60
N TYR A 319 -9.39 -6.48 18.32
CA TYR A 319 -9.37 -5.09 17.87
C TYR A 319 -10.62 -4.34 18.32
N PRO A 320 -10.55 -3.02 18.53
CA PRO A 320 -11.71 -2.26 18.97
C PRO A 320 -12.90 -2.45 18.03
N PRO A 321 -14.13 -2.59 18.55
CA PRO A 321 -15.32 -2.71 17.72
C PRO A 321 -15.43 -1.56 16.71
N GLY A 322 -15.72 -1.88 15.46
CA GLY A 322 -15.88 -0.88 14.39
C GLY A 322 -14.59 -0.44 13.70
N THR A 323 -13.42 -0.96 14.12
CA THR A 323 -12.13 -0.59 13.50
C THR A 323 -11.68 -1.51 12.36
N VAL A 324 -12.27 -2.69 12.25
CA VAL A 324 -12.05 -3.61 11.13
C VAL A 324 -13.14 -3.41 10.08
N GLN A 325 -12.75 -3.08 8.85
CA GLN A 325 -13.67 -2.71 7.77
C GLN A 325 -13.46 -3.57 6.51
N GLY A 326 -13.48 -4.90 6.68
CA GLY A 326 -13.32 -5.86 5.59
C GLY A 326 -11.87 -6.14 5.20
N GLU A 327 -10.93 -5.42 5.77
CA GLU A 327 -9.50 -5.62 5.53
C GLU A 327 -8.68 -5.41 6.80
N THR A 328 -7.56 -6.09 6.91
CA THR A 328 -6.54 -5.89 7.94
C THR A 328 -5.17 -6.21 7.36
N LYS A 329 -4.16 -5.47 7.77
CA LYS A 329 -2.77 -5.71 7.39
C LYS A 329 -1.94 -5.87 8.66
N PHE A 330 -1.08 -6.88 8.69
CA PHE A 330 -0.20 -7.11 9.83
C PHE A 330 1.12 -7.73 9.38
N THR A 331 2.18 -7.49 10.16
CA THR A 331 3.48 -8.12 9.92
C THR A 331 3.51 -9.52 10.50
N GLU A 332 4.15 -10.43 9.79
CA GLU A 332 4.59 -11.73 10.30
C GLU A 332 6.08 -11.89 10.06
N GLN A 333 6.81 -12.40 11.05
CA GLN A 333 8.24 -12.63 10.94
C GLN A 333 8.54 -13.90 10.13
N GLY A 334 9.74 -13.99 9.54
CA GLY A 334 10.10 -15.08 8.66
C GLY A 334 9.94 -16.48 9.27
N GLU A 335 10.25 -16.65 10.56
CA GLU A 335 10.02 -17.91 11.28
C GLU A 335 8.53 -18.26 11.39
N VAL A 336 7.66 -17.26 11.57
CA VAL A 336 6.20 -17.48 11.64
C VAL A 336 5.65 -17.83 10.27
N LEU A 337 6.10 -17.13 9.22
CA LEU A 337 5.75 -17.46 7.84
C LEU A 337 6.11 -18.89 7.50
N PHE A 338 7.29 -19.34 7.93
CA PHE A 338 7.72 -20.72 7.71
C PHE A 338 6.78 -21.72 8.40
N TYR A 339 6.43 -21.52 9.67
CA TYR A 339 5.52 -22.41 10.38
C TYR A 339 4.10 -22.44 9.81
N LYS A 340 3.57 -21.29 9.41
CA LYS A 340 2.18 -21.18 8.95
C LYS A 340 1.98 -21.61 7.51
N TYR A 341 3.00 -21.39 6.64
CA TYR A 341 2.81 -21.46 5.18
C TYR A 341 3.79 -22.39 4.47
N ASN A 342 4.53 -23.25 5.20
CA ASN A 342 5.51 -24.15 4.61
C ASN A 342 4.90 -25.34 3.84
N ASN A 343 3.62 -25.62 4.05
CA ASN A 343 2.86 -26.61 3.30
C ASN A 343 1.42 -26.14 3.04
N PRO A 344 0.76 -26.65 1.97
CA PRO A 344 -0.57 -26.20 1.58
C PRO A 344 -1.66 -26.42 2.65
N GLU A 345 -1.64 -27.54 3.36
CA GLU A 345 -2.66 -27.90 4.35
C GLU A 345 -2.65 -26.92 5.52
N THR A 346 -1.48 -26.65 6.07
CA THR A 346 -1.31 -25.67 7.16
C THR A 346 -1.65 -24.26 6.68
N ALA A 347 -1.21 -23.88 5.46
CA ALA A 347 -1.51 -22.57 4.89
C ALA A 347 -3.01 -22.36 4.70
N ILE A 348 -3.73 -23.35 4.18
CA ILE A 348 -5.20 -23.29 4.03
C ILE A 348 -5.88 -23.13 5.39
N TYR A 349 -5.45 -23.88 6.40
CA TYR A 349 -5.98 -23.75 7.75
C TYR A 349 -5.77 -22.36 8.33
N GLU A 350 -4.54 -21.85 8.35
CA GLU A 350 -4.18 -20.53 8.88
C GLU A 350 -4.91 -19.38 8.16
N LEU A 351 -4.97 -19.44 6.84
CA LEU A 351 -5.72 -18.45 6.04
C LEU A 351 -7.22 -18.53 6.31
N SER A 352 -7.79 -19.73 6.42
CA SER A 352 -9.22 -19.90 6.73
C SER A 352 -9.58 -19.36 8.11
N VAL A 353 -8.73 -19.61 9.11
CA VAL A 353 -8.87 -19.09 10.47
C VAL A 353 -8.78 -17.55 10.47
N GLY A 354 -7.79 -16.98 9.73
CA GLY A 354 -7.65 -15.53 9.56
C GLY A 354 -8.88 -14.88 8.90
N ILE A 355 -9.36 -15.46 7.79
CA ILE A 355 -10.57 -14.98 7.08
C ILE A 355 -11.80 -15.05 7.99
N THR A 356 -11.94 -16.12 8.79
CA THR A 356 -13.06 -16.24 9.73
C THR A 356 -13.05 -15.14 10.80
N GLY A 357 -11.86 -14.82 11.33
CA GLY A 357 -11.68 -13.69 12.24
C GLY A 357 -12.04 -12.35 11.60
N LEU A 358 -11.54 -12.13 10.36
CA LEU A 358 -11.82 -10.93 9.59
C LEU A 358 -13.33 -10.74 9.31
N LEU A 359 -14.01 -11.80 8.90
CA LEU A 359 -15.46 -11.77 8.64
C LEU A 359 -16.24 -11.42 9.91
N LYS A 360 -15.92 -12.04 11.04
CA LYS A 360 -16.58 -11.76 12.31
C LYS A 360 -16.31 -10.33 12.81
N ALA A 361 -15.07 -9.88 12.76
CA ALA A 361 -14.72 -8.52 13.15
C ALA A 361 -15.34 -7.45 12.24
N SER A 362 -15.64 -7.81 10.97
CA SER A 362 -16.26 -6.92 9.99
C SER A 362 -17.80 -6.91 10.06
N LEU A 363 -18.44 -7.63 10.96
CA LEU A 363 -19.90 -7.60 11.17
C LEU A 363 -20.40 -6.18 11.47
N ASN A 364 -19.57 -5.32 12.05
CA ASN A 364 -19.84 -3.91 12.27
C ASN A 364 -20.19 -3.11 11.01
N LEU A 365 -19.91 -3.63 9.81
CA LEU A 365 -20.32 -3.01 8.54
C LEU A 365 -21.83 -3.16 8.27
N VAL A 366 -22.49 -4.15 8.88
CA VAL A 366 -23.93 -4.46 8.71
C VAL A 366 -24.71 -4.43 10.01
N GLU A 367 -24.04 -4.51 11.16
CA GLU A 367 -24.60 -4.50 12.49
C GLU A 367 -23.96 -3.39 13.34
N THR A 368 -24.70 -2.82 14.29
CA THR A 368 -24.12 -1.86 15.22
C THR A 368 -23.17 -2.59 16.17
N PRO A 369 -21.89 -2.16 16.31
CA PRO A 369 -20.97 -2.77 17.25
C PRO A 369 -21.50 -2.67 18.68
N PRO A 370 -21.22 -3.67 19.56
CA PRO A 370 -21.58 -3.57 20.97
C PRO A 370 -20.85 -2.39 21.62
N GLU A 371 -21.57 -1.67 22.48
CA GLU A 371 -20.94 -0.64 23.29
C GLU A 371 -20.01 -1.26 24.33
N VAL A 372 -18.83 -0.70 24.48
CA VAL A 372 -17.88 -1.10 25.52
C VAL A 372 -18.27 -0.43 26.82
N ASP A 373 -18.38 -1.19 27.91
CA ASP A 373 -18.74 -0.64 29.22
C ASP A 373 -17.74 0.45 29.64
N PRO A 374 -18.21 1.68 29.93
CA PRO A 374 -17.36 2.79 30.35
C PRO A 374 -16.53 2.50 31.59
N GLN A 375 -16.98 1.61 32.48
CA GLN A 375 -16.23 1.22 33.67
C GLN A 375 -14.97 0.43 33.31
N PHE A 376 -15.03 -0.45 32.30
CA PHE A 376 -13.84 -1.15 31.79
C PHE A 376 -12.85 -0.18 31.15
N LEU A 377 -13.34 0.78 30.37
CA LEU A 377 -12.47 1.78 29.74
C LEU A 377 -11.76 2.66 30.78
N HIS A 378 -12.49 3.04 31.84
CA HIS A 378 -11.92 3.82 32.94
C HIS A 378 -10.88 3.00 33.72
N ALA A 379 -11.20 1.77 34.08
CA ALA A 379 -10.28 0.88 34.79
C ALA A 379 -8.99 0.63 33.95
N ALA A 380 -9.13 0.31 32.67
CA ALA A 380 -8.00 0.08 31.78
C ALA A 380 -7.11 1.33 31.65
N THR A 381 -7.72 2.51 31.53
CA THR A 381 -6.98 3.79 31.47
C THR A 381 -6.21 4.05 32.78
N SER A 382 -6.82 3.73 33.94
CA SER A 382 -6.21 3.92 35.24
C SER A 382 -5.02 2.98 35.46
N MET A 383 -5.09 1.76 34.93
CA MET A 383 -4.03 0.75 35.05
C MET A 383 -2.87 0.97 34.06
N ALA A 384 -3.08 1.70 32.98
CA ALA A 384 -2.07 1.97 31.96
C ALA A 384 -1.20 3.21 32.26
N ARG A 385 -1.58 4.00 33.26
CA ARG A 385 -0.80 5.13 33.80
C ARG A 385 0.18 4.64 34.87
#